data_b117d1e1874214274be7640b0337318a
#
_entry.id   b117d1e1874214274be7640b0337318a
#
_cell.length_a   1.000
_cell.length_b   1.000
_cell.length_c   1.000
_cell.angle_alpha   90.00
_cell.angle_beta   90.00
_cell.angle_gamma   90.00
#
_symmetry.space_group_name_H-M   'P 1'
#
loop_
_entity.id
_entity.type
_entity.pdbx_description
1 polymer ?
#
loop_
_entity_poly.entity_id
_entity_poly.type
_entity_poly.pdbx_seq_one_letter_code
_entity_poly.pdbx_strand_id
1 'polypeptide(L)'
;MGTHVIKMPDIGEGIAEVELVEWHVQVGDSVNEDQVLAEVMTDKATVEIPSPVAGRILALGGQPGQVMAVGGELIRLEVEGAGNLAESPAAATPAAPVAATPEKPKEAPVAAPKAAAEAPRALRDSEAPRQRRQPGERPLASPAVRQRARDLGIELQFVQGSGPAGRVLHEDLDAYLTQDGSVARSGGAAQGYAERHDEQAVPVIGLRRKIAQKMQDAKRRIPHFSYVEEIDVTDLEALRAHLNQKWGGQRGKLTXLPFLVRAMVVALRDFPQLNARYDDEAEVVTRYGAVHVGIATQSDNGLMVPVLRHAESRDLWGNAGEVARLAEAARSGKAQRQELSGSTITLSSLGALGGIVSTPVINHPEVAIVGVNRIVERPMVVGGNIVVRKMMNLSSSFDHRVVDGMDAAAFIQAVRGLLEHPATLFLE
;
A
#
# COMPACT_ATOMS: atom_id res chain seq x y z
N MET A 1 18.83 -33.22 29.42
CA MET A 1 18.33 -32.25 28.43
C MET A 1 18.71 -32.75 27.07
N GLY A 2 17.73 -32.92 26.16
CA GLY A 2 17.95 -33.36 24.79
C GLY A 2 17.63 -32.27 23.82
N THR A 3 18.19 -32.33 22.60
CA THR A 3 17.85 -31.40 21.52
C THR A 3 16.78 -32.04 20.64
N HIS A 4 15.69 -31.33 20.43
CA HIS A 4 14.59 -31.72 19.55
C HIS A 4 14.62 -30.81 18.33
N VAL A 5 14.70 -31.38 17.14
CA VAL A 5 14.66 -30.64 15.88
C VAL A 5 13.27 -30.77 15.27
N ILE A 6 12.60 -29.64 15.10
CA ILE A 6 11.33 -29.56 14.35
C ILE A 6 11.68 -29.33 12.89
N LYS A 7 11.23 -30.21 12.03
CA LYS A 7 11.40 -30.10 10.57
C LYS A 7 10.15 -29.49 9.96
N MET A 8 10.33 -28.84 8.83
CA MET A 8 9.22 -28.30 8.04
C MET A 8 8.26 -29.46 7.69
N PRO A 9 7.03 -29.46 8.21
CA PRO A 9 6.11 -30.58 7.97
C PRO A 9 5.65 -30.62 6.51
N ASP A 10 5.23 -31.81 6.08
CA ASP A 10 4.54 -31.96 4.80
C ASP A 10 3.11 -31.43 4.97
N ILE A 11 2.83 -30.31 4.30
CA ILE A 11 1.54 -29.62 4.38
C ILE A 11 0.53 -30.21 3.37
N GLY A 12 0.93 -31.27 2.66
CA GLY A 12 0.08 -31.99 1.72
C GLY A 12 0.17 -31.46 0.28
N GLU A 13 -0.52 -32.16 -0.62
CA GLU A 13 -0.61 -31.81 -2.05
C GLU A 13 0.71 -31.78 -2.84
N GLY A 14 1.77 -32.46 -2.33
CA GLY A 14 3.05 -32.59 -3.03
C GLY A 14 3.85 -31.30 -3.10
N ILE A 15 3.66 -30.40 -2.15
CA ILE A 15 4.41 -29.14 -2.06
C ILE A 15 5.83 -29.44 -1.62
N ALA A 16 6.82 -29.05 -2.42
CA ALA A 16 8.23 -29.29 -2.14
C ALA A 16 8.90 -28.16 -1.37
N GLU A 17 8.38 -26.94 -1.49
CA GLU A 17 8.97 -25.74 -0.91
C GLU A 17 7.88 -24.82 -0.36
N VAL A 18 8.17 -24.14 0.76
CA VAL A 18 7.29 -23.18 1.41
C VAL A 18 8.08 -21.91 1.74
N GLU A 19 7.42 -20.75 1.74
CA GLU A 19 8.01 -19.47 2.14
C GLU A 19 7.72 -19.23 3.62
N LEU A 20 8.74 -18.98 4.43
CA LEU A 20 8.60 -18.57 5.82
C LEU A 20 8.12 -17.10 5.84
N VAL A 21 6.95 -16.84 6.39
CA VAL A 21 6.35 -15.50 6.42
C VAL A 21 6.76 -14.77 7.68
N GLU A 22 6.51 -15.36 8.84
CA GLU A 22 6.76 -14.71 10.13
C GLU A 22 7.10 -15.74 11.21
N TRP A 23 7.97 -15.33 12.15
CA TRP A 23 8.23 -16.02 13.40
C TRP A 23 7.38 -15.41 14.52
N HIS A 24 6.68 -16.23 15.28
CA HIS A 24 5.95 -15.82 16.47
C HIS A 24 6.78 -15.98 17.75
N VAL A 25 8.03 -16.42 17.62
CA VAL A 25 8.94 -16.77 18.73
C VAL A 25 10.35 -16.30 18.42
N GLN A 26 11.17 -16.15 19.47
CA GLN A 26 12.58 -15.73 19.37
C GLN A 26 13.49 -16.78 19.99
N VAL A 27 14.77 -16.74 19.61
CA VAL A 27 15.81 -17.58 20.23
C VAL A 27 15.88 -17.26 21.73
N GLY A 28 15.76 -18.30 22.55
CA GLY A 28 15.75 -18.19 23.99
C GLY A 28 14.37 -18.26 24.65
N ASP A 29 13.29 -18.13 23.87
CA ASP A 29 11.92 -18.24 24.39
C ASP A 29 11.58 -19.69 24.80
N SER A 30 10.70 -19.82 25.80
CA SER A 30 10.10 -21.07 26.19
C SER A 30 8.75 -21.22 25.50
N VAL A 31 8.53 -22.34 24.85
CA VAL A 31 7.29 -22.64 24.13
C VAL A 31 6.60 -23.87 24.71
N ASN A 32 5.28 -23.86 24.63
CA ASN A 32 4.44 -24.99 25.05
C ASN A 32 4.08 -25.85 23.82
N GLU A 33 3.63 -27.07 24.10
CA GLU A 33 3.03 -27.94 23.09
C GLU A 33 1.80 -27.23 22.46
N ASP A 34 1.64 -27.33 21.14
CA ASP A 34 0.61 -26.70 20.30
C ASP A 34 0.71 -25.16 20.20
N GLN A 35 1.74 -24.53 20.77
CA GLN A 35 1.97 -23.08 20.58
C GLN A 35 2.46 -22.82 19.15
N VAL A 36 1.87 -21.83 18.48
CA VAL A 36 2.28 -21.45 17.10
C VAL A 36 3.71 -20.88 17.12
N LEU A 37 4.59 -21.48 16.31
CA LEU A 37 6.00 -21.08 16.18
C LEU A 37 6.23 -20.14 15.01
N ALA A 38 5.62 -20.45 13.87
CA ALA A 38 5.87 -19.74 12.63
C ALA A 38 4.65 -19.78 11.72
N GLU A 39 4.54 -18.80 10.84
CA GLU A 39 3.64 -18.85 9.70
C GLU A 39 4.43 -19.11 8.43
N VAL A 40 3.98 -20.08 7.64
CA VAL A 40 4.56 -20.38 6.34
C VAL A 40 3.50 -20.26 5.25
N MET A 41 3.94 -19.83 4.08
CA MET A 41 3.06 -19.67 2.93
C MET A 41 3.42 -20.68 1.85
N THR A 42 2.41 -21.41 1.43
CA THR A 42 2.47 -22.25 0.24
C THR A 42 2.04 -21.43 -0.99
N ASP A 43 2.05 -22.03 -2.15
CA ASP A 43 1.46 -21.44 -3.35
C ASP A 43 -0.06 -21.17 -3.21
N LYS A 44 -0.70 -21.72 -2.18
CA LYS A 44 -2.17 -21.77 -2.06
C LYS A 44 -2.74 -21.15 -0.79
N ALA A 45 -2.01 -21.21 0.33
CA ALA A 45 -2.51 -20.74 1.64
C ALA A 45 -1.37 -20.44 2.60
N THR A 46 -1.66 -19.63 3.61
CA THR A 46 -0.81 -19.47 4.80
C THR A 46 -1.19 -20.55 5.82
N VAL A 47 -0.20 -21.20 6.39
CA VAL A 47 -0.35 -22.29 7.36
C VAL A 47 0.47 -21.98 8.61
N GLU A 48 -0.13 -22.09 9.77
CA GLU A 48 0.54 -21.96 11.06
C GLU A 48 1.20 -23.29 11.45
N ILE A 49 2.44 -23.22 11.91
CA ILE A 49 3.21 -24.41 12.36
C ILE A 49 3.24 -24.37 13.89
N PRO A 50 2.51 -25.29 14.57
CA PRO A 50 2.57 -25.41 16.02
C PRO A 50 3.77 -26.23 16.48
N SER A 51 4.17 -26.06 17.73
CA SER A 51 5.20 -26.88 18.36
C SER A 51 4.63 -28.23 18.76
N PRO A 52 5.28 -29.34 18.38
CA PRO A 52 4.86 -30.67 18.83
C PRO A 52 5.31 -30.99 20.27
N VAL A 53 6.18 -30.18 20.87
CA VAL A 53 6.75 -30.43 22.21
C VAL A 53 6.97 -29.10 22.94
N ALA A 54 6.93 -29.14 24.27
CA ALA A 54 7.35 -28.02 25.10
C ALA A 54 8.88 -28.00 25.21
N GLY A 55 9.48 -26.80 25.14
CA GLY A 55 10.93 -26.66 25.22
C GLY A 55 11.39 -25.22 25.08
N ARG A 56 12.71 -25.03 25.12
CA ARG A 56 13.34 -23.71 24.93
C ARG A 56 14.00 -23.62 23.56
N ILE A 57 13.79 -22.54 22.86
CA ILE A 57 14.29 -22.34 21.50
C ILE A 57 15.81 -22.07 21.53
N LEU A 58 16.57 -22.93 20.85
CA LEU A 58 18.02 -22.81 20.69
C LEU A 58 18.39 -22.07 19.40
N ALA A 59 17.69 -22.36 18.31
CA ALA A 59 18.00 -21.75 17.01
C ALA A 59 16.78 -21.78 16.10
N LEU A 60 16.69 -20.79 15.23
CA LEU A 60 15.70 -20.68 14.15
C LEU A 60 16.39 -21.02 12.83
N GLY A 61 15.74 -21.83 11.99
CA GLY A 61 16.33 -22.40 10.76
C GLY A 61 16.25 -21.54 9.52
N GLY A 62 15.63 -20.35 9.60
CA GLY A 62 15.50 -19.45 8.44
C GLY A 62 15.07 -18.05 8.80
N GLN A 63 15.10 -17.16 7.82
CA GLN A 63 14.66 -15.77 7.98
C GLN A 63 13.31 -15.53 7.29
N PRO A 64 12.49 -14.60 7.79
CA PRO A 64 11.25 -14.23 7.08
C PRO A 64 11.50 -13.85 5.62
N GLY A 65 10.71 -14.42 4.73
CA GLY A 65 10.85 -14.29 3.27
C GLY A 65 11.75 -15.36 2.63
N GLN A 66 12.34 -16.25 3.40
CA GLN A 66 13.18 -17.34 2.87
C GLN A 66 12.31 -18.54 2.45
N VAL A 67 12.62 -19.09 1.29
CA VAL A 67 12.00 -20.34 0.80
C VAL A 67 12.74 -21.52 1.43
N MET A 68 11.99 -22.42 2.05
CA MET A 68 12.51 -23.60 2.74
C MET A 68 11.91 -24.86 2.14
N ALA A 69 12.74 -25.91 2.00
CA ALA A 69 12.25 -27.21 1.53
C ALA A 69 11.48 -27.94 2.64
N VAL A 70 10.44 -28.67 2.26
CA VAL A 70 9.72 -29.59 3.17
C VAL A 70 10.71 -30.66 3.68
N GLY A 71 10.67 -30.91 5.00
CA GLY A 71 11.64 -31.79 5.67
C GLY A 71 12.92 -31.09 6.13
N GLY A 72 13.14 -29.81 5.70
CA GLY A 72 14.26 -29.01 6.17
C GLY A 72 14.13 -28.63 7.64
N GLU A 73 15.25 -28.32 8.27
CA GLU A 73 15.24 -27.92 9.70
C GLU A 73 14.57 -26.55 9.87
N LEU A 74 13.50 -26.52 10.66
CA LEU A 74 12.75 -25.31 10.96
C LEU A 74 13.21 -24.66 12.28
N ILE A 75 13.35 -25.46 13.34
CA ILE A 75 13.67 -24.94 14.66
C ILE A 75 14.37 -26.01 15.52
N ARG A 76 15.29 -25.57 16.38
CA ARG A 76 15.92 -26.43 17.42
C ARG A 76 15.42 -26.02 18.79
N LEU A 77 14.93 -27.00 19.54
CA LEU A 77 14.46 -26.84 20.91
C LEU A 77 15.30 -27.65 21.89
N GLU A 78 15.53 -27.12 23.06
CA GLU A 78 16.02 -27.85 24.22
C GLU A 78 14.79 -28.38 24.98
N VAL A 79 14.73 -29.69 25.17
CA VAL A 79 13.61 -30.37 25.84
C VAL A 79 14.07 -31.13 27.10
N GLU A 80 13.18 -31.24 28.08
CA GLU A 80 13.42 -32.12 29.26
C GLU A 80 13.17 -33.59 28.87
N GLY A 81 14.24 -34.27 28.48
CA GLY A 81 14.15 -35.68 28.07
C GLY A 81 15.14 -36.03 26.95
N ALA A 82 14.98 -37.19 26.33
CA ALA A 82 15.76 -37.58 25.17
C ALA A 82 15.25 -36.83 23.93
N GLY A 83 16.13 -36.04 23.27
CA GLY A 83 15.82 -35.36 22.02
C GLY A 83 15.72 -36.33 20.82
N ASN A 84 15.33 -35.81 19.66
CA ASN A 84 15.23 -36.61 18.42
C ASN A 84 16.49 -36.51 17.53
N LEU A 85 17.55 -35.81 17.99
CA LEU A 85 18.85 -35.81 17.33
C LEU A 85 19.63 -37.08 17.70
N ALA A 86 19.67 -38.05 16.80
CA ALA A 86 20.62 -39.13 16.85
C ALA A 86 21.95 -38.62 16.26
N GLU A 87 23.04 -38.70 17.02
CA GLU A 87 24.39 -38.42 16.55
C GLU A 87 24.73 -39.30 15.34
N SER A 88 24.83 -38.73 14.16
CA SER A 88 25.36 -39.41 12.97
C SER A 88 26.75 -38.89 12.69
N PRO A 89 27.72 -39.78 12.42
CA PRO A 89 29.10 -39.34 12.20
C PRO A 89 29.27 -38.61 10.88
N ALA A 90 30.14 -37.63 10.91
CA ALA A 90 30.47 -36.75 9.81
C ALA A 90 30.85 -37.52 8.53
N ALA A 91 30.15 -37.24 7.46
CA ALA A 91 30.54 -37.70 6.13
C ALA A 91 31.09 -36.49 5.32
N ALA A 92 32.19 -36.79 4.66
CA ALA A 92 33.09 -35.87 4.00
C ALA A 92 32.48 -35.09 2.83
N THR A 93 32.93 -33.89 2.69
CA THR A 93 32.71 -32.95 1.60
C THR A 93 33.24 -33.44 0.27
N PRO A 94 32.52 -33.35 -0.83
CA PRO A 94 33.15 -33.35 -2.15
C PRO A 94 33.38 -31.92 -2.64
N ALA A 95 34.58 -31.71 -3.18
CA ALA A 95 35.08 -30.41 -3.64
C ALA A 95 34.36 -29.91 -4.89
N ALA A 96 34.14 -28.63 -4.93
CA ALA A 96 33.61 -27.88 -6.09
C ALA A 96 34.74 -27.50 -7.05
N PRO A 97 34.47 -27.39 -8.35
CA PRO A 97 35.47 -26.91 -9.29
C PRO A 97 35.55 -25.41 -9.35
N VAL A 98 36.76 -24.93 -9.56
CA VAL A 98 37.23 -23.56 -9.56
C VAL A 98 36.76 -22.84 -10.80
N ALA A 99 36.23 -21.63 -10.64
CA ALA A 99 36.09 -20.70 -11.75
C ALA A 99 36.74 -19.36 -11.34
N ALA A 100 37.46 -18.79 -12.28
CA ALA A 100 38.45 -17.73 -12.10
C ALA A 100 37.88 -16.35 -11.77
N THR A 101 38.61 -15.63 -10.95
CA THR A 101 38.41 -14.24 -10.52
C THR A 101 39.11 -13.28 -11.48
N PRO A 102 38.57 -12.13 -11.79
CA PRO A 102 39.37 -10.99 -12.27
C PRO A 102 39.70 -10.03 -11.12
N GLU A 103 40.90 -9.58 -11.16
CA GLU A 103 41.63 -8.73 -10.23
C GLU A 103 41.03 -7.33 -10.06
N LYS A 104 41.12 -6.83 -8.85
CA LYS A 104 40.74 -5.46 -8.43
C LYS A 104 42.03 -4.67 -8.14
N PRO A 105 42.21 -3.44 -8.64
CA PRO A 105 43.38 -2.67 -8.29
C PRO A 105 43.31 -2.09 -6.87
N LYS A 106 44.44 -2.15 -6.19
CA LYS A 106 44.69 -1.58 -4.85
C LYS A 106 44.89 -0.07 -4.96
N GLU A 107 44.27 0.68 -4.07
CA GLU A 107 44.73 2.01 -3.68
C GLU A 107 44.96 2.06 -2.16
N ALA A 108 46.06 2.70 -1.74
CA ALA A 108 46.61 2.68 -0.40
C ALA A 108 46.00 3.79 0.51
N PRO A 109 46.08 3.66 1.82
CA PRO A 109 45.39 4.58 2.76
C PRO A 109 46.20 5.81 3.08
N VAL A 110 45.54 6.95 3.17
CA VAL A 110 46.10 8.20 3.70
C VAL A 110 45.69 8.36 5.15
N ALA A 111 46.68 8.65 6.00
CA ALA A 111 46.56 8.75 7.45
C ALA A 111 45.86 10.03 7.90
N ALA A 112 45.08 9.94 8.94
CA ALA A 112 44.46 11.07 9.64
C ALA A 112 45.40 11.58 10.76
N PRO A 113 45.47 12.89 10.98
CA PRO A 113 46.20 13.41 12.15
C PRO A 113 45.29 13.53 13.37
N LYS A 114 45.82 13.10 14.50
CA LYS A 114 45.27 13.31 15.84
C LYS A 114 45.41 14.76 16.26
N ALA A 115 44.36 15.36 16.78
CA ALA A 115 44.47 16.61 17.54
C ALA A 115 44.05 16.37 19.00
N ALA A 116 44.90 16.82 19.90
CA ALA A 116 44.74 16.66 21.34
C ALA A 116 43.77 17.68 21.93
N ALA A 117 43.09 17.28 22.96
CA ALA A 117 42.19 18.12 23.74
C ALA A 117 42.95 18.95 24.77
N GLU A 118 42.65 20.23 24.89
CA GLU A 118 42.97 21.06 26.03
C GLU A 118 41.74 21.87 26.43
N ALA A 119 41.41 21.80 27.69
CA ALA A 119 40.28 22.51 28.28
C ALA A 119 40.70 23.90 28.77
N PRO A 120 39.93 24.95 28.54
CA PRO A 120 40.26 26.25 29.17
C PRO A 120 39.38 26.54 30.39
N ARG A 121 40.04 27.23 31.32
CA ARG A 121 39.52 27.71 32.59
C ARG A 121 38.42 28.75 32.45
N ALA A 122 37.50 28.69 33.38
CA ALA A 122 36.46 29.69 33.60
C ALA A 122 37.01 31.02 34.09
N LEU A 123 36.58 32.10 33.46
CA LEU A 123 36.66 33.44 34.05
C LEU A 123 35.23 33.97 34.12
N ARG A 124 34.83 34.28 35.34
CA ARG A 124 33.57 34.96 35.65
C ARG A 124 33.73 36.46 35.34
N ASP A 125 32.85 36.98 34.51
CA ASP A 125 32.56 38.40 34.52
C ASP A 125 31.05 38.62 34.57
N SER A 126 30.69 39.44 35.54
CA SER A 126 29.33 39.82 35.87
C SER A 126 28.78 40.77 34.82
N GLU A 127 27.92 40.27 33.93
CA GLU A 127 27.14 41.13 33.07
C GLU A 127 25.90 41.67 33.81
N ALA A 128 25.81 43.00 33.92
CA ALA A 128 24.61 43.68 34.35
C ALA A 128 23.48 43.46 33.33
N PRO A 129 22.20 43.38 33.71
CA PRO A 129 21.12 43.10 32.78
C PRO A 129 20.99 44.20 31.75
N ARG A 130 21.20 43.84 30.48
CA ARG A 130 21.03 44.75 29.32
C ARG A 130 19.55 45.05 29.15
N GLN A 131 19.17 46.30 29.37
CA GLN A 131 17.77 46.72 29.17
C GLN A 131 17.42 46.72 27.68
N ARG A 132 16.41 45.93 27.35
CA ARG A 132 15.83 45.92 26.00
C ARG A 132 14.97 47.15 25.79
N ARG A 133 15.20 47.89 24.69
CA ARG A 133 14.38 49.05 24.29
C ARG A 133 12.97 48.62 23.96
N GLN A 134 12.01 49.52 24.26
CA GLN A 134 10.61 49.30 23.86
C GLN A 134 10.39 49.77 22.41
N PRO A 135 9.51 49.11 21.65
CA PRO A 135 9.21 49.54 20.29
C PRO A 135 8.69 50.99 20.22
N GLY A 136 9.35 51.81 19.38
CA GLY A 136 9.00 53.22 19.20
C GLY A 136 9.90 54.21 19.90
N GLU A 137 10.83 53.78 20.73
CA GLU A 137 11.79 54.65 21.44
C GLU A 137 12.93 55.08 20.51
N ARG A 138 13.16 56.40 20.41
CA ARG A 138 14.24 56.94 19.55
C ARG A 138 15.62 56.58 20.09
N PRO A 139 16.51 56.01 19.24
CA PRO A 139 17.85 55.65 19.68
C PRO A 139 18.64 56.84 20.17
N LEU A 140 19.22 56.76 21.38
CA LEU A 140 20.16 57.76 21.93
C LEU A 140 21.51 57.55 21.26
N ALA A 141 22.00 58.54 20.53
CA ALA A 141 23.29 58.51 19.87
C ALA A 141 23.80 59.94 19.69
N SER A 142 25.12 60.12 19.73
CA SER A 142 25.74 61.39 19.45
C SER A 142 25.60 61.78 17.97
N PRO A 143 25.72 63.07 17.63
CA PRO A 143 25.68 63.50 16.22
C PRO A 143 26.71 62.79 15.35
N ALA A 144 27.92 62.53 15.86
CA ALA A 144 28.97 61.82 15.16
C ALA A 144 28.60 60.37 14.87
N VAL A 145 28.01 59.67 15.86
CA VAL A 145 27.51 58.27 15.68
C VAL A 145 26.36 58.20 14.67
N ARG A 146 25.47 59.21 14.71
CA ARG A 146 24.34 59.28 13.72
C ARG A 146 24.86 59.51 12.29
N GLN A 147 25.89 60.36 12.14
CA GLN A 147 26.50 60.59 10.83
C GLN A 147 27.18 59.33 10.32
N ARG A 148 28.00 58.68 11.15
CA ARG A 148 28.69 57.45 10.81
C ARG A 148 27.70 56.31 10.44
N ALA A 149 26.60 56.20 11.18
CA ALA A 149 25.55 55.21 10.88
C ALA A 149 24.95 55.43 9.49
N ARG A 150 24.68 56.72 9.12
CA ARG A 150 24.19 57.07 7.78
C ARG A 150 25.20 56.73 6.70
N ASP A 151 26.47 57.05 6.92
CA ASP A 151 27.55 56.79 5.97
C ASP A 151 27.72 55.27 5.72
N LEU A 152 27.44 54.45 6.76
CA LEU A 152 27.52 52.98 6.72
C LEU A 152 26.17 52.31 6.31
N GLY A 153 25.10 53.10 6.12
CA GLY A 153 23.79 52.57 5.78
C GLY A 153 23.12 51.81 6.92
N ILE A 154 23.52 52.05 8.19
CA ILE A 154 23.00 51.34 9.36
C ILE A 154 21.86 52.12 9.99
N GLU A 155 20.71 51.50 10.16
CA GLU A 155 19.61 52.08 10.92
C GLU A 155 19.82 51.88 12.43
N LEU A 156 19.99 52.98 13.16
CA LEU A 156 20.30 52.97 14.59
C LEU A 156 19.24 52.28 15.47
N GLN A 157 18.02 52.12 14.95
CA GLN A 157 16.97 51.41 15.68
C GLN A 157 17.31 49.92 15.87
N PHE A 158 18.13 49.37 15.01
CA PHE A 158 18.56 47.95 15.08
C PHE A 158 19.86 47.73 15.82
N VAL A 159 20.56 48.83 16.18
CA VAL A 159 21.81 48.74 16.91
C VAL A 159 21.56 48.84 18.41
N GLN A 160 22.00 47.86 19.18
CA GLN A 160 21.89 47.90 20.63
C GLN A 160 23.05 48.73 21.21
N GLY A 161 22.71 49.81 21.94
CA GLY A 161 23.69 50.69 22.53
C GLY A 161 24.26 50.13 23.84
N SER A 162 25.59 50.11 23.96
CA SER A 162 26.34 49.69 25.16
C SER A 162 26.64 50.84 26.10
N GLY A 163 26.45 52.09 25.68
CA GLY A 163 26.74 53.29 26.48
C GLY A 163 25.71 53.59 27.56
N PRO A 164 25.99 54.59 28.43
CA PRO A 164 25.06 54.98 29.50
C PRO A 164 23.66 55.30 29.02
N ALA A 165 22.66 54.80 29.72
CA ALA A 165 21.23 54.90 29.35
C ALA A 165 20.91 54.29 27.95
N GLY A 166 21.67 53.25 27.52
CA GLY A 166 21.40 52.60 26.25
C GLY A 166 21.86 53.42 25.04
N ARG A 167 22.78 54.35 25.21
CA ARG A 167 23.33 55.17 24.13
C ARG A 167 24.18 54.33 23.18
N VAL A 168 23.97 54.49 21.88
CA VAL A 168 24.74 53.83 20.83
C VAL A 168 26.10 54.56 20.70
N LEU A 169 27.19 53.78 20.78
CA LEU A 169 28.57 54.26 20.63
C LEU A 169 29.12 53.84 19.27
N HIS A 170 30.31 54.32 18.91
CA HIS A 170 31.01 53.91 17.68
C HIS A 170 31.33 52.43 17.65
N GLU A 171 31.68 51.87 18.81
CA GLU A 171 32.00 50.44 19.00
C GLU A 171 30.79 49.54 18.72
N ASP A 172 29.56 49.99 19.00
CA ASP A 172 28.34 49.25 18.73
C ASP A 172 28.07 49.13 17.23
N LEU A 173 28.43 50.17 16.46
CA LEU A 173 28.34 50.12 14.99
C LEU A 173 29.35 49.12 14.41
N ASP A 174 30.57 49.10 14.96
CA ASP A 174 31.60 48.16 14.53
C ASP A 174 31.22 46.70 14.88
N ALA A 175 30.68 46.48 16.07
CA ALA A 175 30.17 45.17 16.49
C ALA A 175 29.00 44.73 15.60
N TYR A 176 28.12 45.66 15.22
CA TYR A 176 27.02 45.38 14.34
C TYR A 176 27.48 44.92 12.93
N LEU A 177 28.54 45.56 12.41
CA LEU A 177 29.14 45.18 11.12
C LEU A 177 29.87 43.84 11.15
N THR A 178 30.53 43.55 12.29
CA THR A 178 31.28 42.27 12.44
C THR A 178 30.38 41.09 12.70
N GLN A 179 29.18 41.29 13.18
CA GLN A 179 28.16 40.25 13.36
C GLN A 179 27.43 39.90 12.06
N ASP A 180 28.05 40.11 10.92
CA ASP A 180 27.61 39.65 9.59
C ASP A 180 26.10 39.68 9.35
N GLY A 181 25.49 40.85 9.55
CA GLY A 181 24.11 41.08 9.14
C GLY A 181 23.03 40.15 9.68
N SER A 182 23.41 39.18 10.50
CA SER A 182 22.44 38.29 11.13
C SER A 182 21.86 38.94 12.38
N VAL A 183 21.25 40.12 12.18
CA VAL A 183 20.30 40.60 13.15
C VAL A 183 19.16 39.59 13.14
N ALA A 184 19.04 38.88 14.23
CA ALA A 184 17.87 38.06 14.47
C ALA A 184 16.64 38.96 14.24
N ARG A 185 15.99 38.77 13.11
CA ARG A 185 14.62 39.17 12.97
C ARG A 185 13.87 38.38 14.05
N SER A 186 13.64 39.00 15.17
CA SER A 186 12.68 38.51 16.16
C SER A 186 11.26 38.79 15.67
N GLY A 187 11.00 38.35 14.47
CA GLY A 187 9.68 38.03 13.99
C GLY A 187 9.52 36.57 14.20
N GLY A 188 8.42 36.15 14.72
CA GLY A 188 8.12 34.82 15.22
C GLY A 188 8.85 33.69 14.51
N ALA A 189 9.39 32.78 15.26
CA ALA A 189 10.08 31.61 14.75
C ALA A 189 9.19 31.01 13.65
N ALA A 190 9.57 31.20 12.39
CA ALA A 190 9.02 30.40 11.33
C ALA A 190 9.27 28.98 11.78
N GLN A 191 8.22 28.25 12.13
CA GLN A 191 8.32 26.82 12.37
C GLN A 191 8.71 26.20 11.05
N GLY A 192 9.99 26.22 10.76
CA GLY A 192 10.53 25.50 9.62
C GLY A 192 10.26 24.03 9.86
N TYR A 193 9.70 23.36 8.86
CA TYR A 193 9.52 21.93 8.93
C TYR A 193 10.90 21.28 9.08
N ALA A 194 11.03 20.35 10.04
CA ALA A 194 12.28 19.64 10.26
C ALA A 194 12.59 18.73 9.07
N GLU A 195 13.83 18.73 8.62
CA GLU A 195 14.30 17.76 7.63
C GLU A 195 14.21 16.35 8.21
N ARG A 196 13.77 15.41 7.38
CA ARG A 196 13.66 14.01 7.75
C ARG A 196 14.63 13.19 6.91
N HIS A 197 15.40 12.35 7.58
CA HIS A 197 16.41 11.48 6.96
C HIS A 197 16.15 9.99 7.27
N ASP A 198 15.04 9.69 7.92
CA ASP A 198 14.66 8.34 8.28
C ASP A 198 14.32 7.52 7.01
N GLU A 199 14.90 6.33 6.89
CA GLU A 199 14.63 5.35 5.84
C GLU A 199 14.24 4.02 6.49
N GLN A 200 13.26 3.36 5.93
CA GLN A 200 12.81 2.05 6.41
C GLN A 200 12.77 1.07 5.23
N ALA A 201 13.65 0.09 5.24
CA ALA A 201 13.62 -1.02 4.27
C ALA A 201 12.57 -2.04 4.72
N VAL A 202 11.53 -2.24 3.91
CA VAL A 202 10.45 -3.21 4.19
C VAL A 202 10.49 -4.33 3.16
N PRO A 203 10.79 -5.57 3.55
CA PRO A 203 10.82 -6.68 2.60
C PRO A 203 9.42 -7.02 2.06
N VAL A 204 9.36 -7.38 0.78
CA VAL A 204 8.11 -7.78 0.12
C VAL A 204 8.01 -9.31 0.23
N ILE A 205 7.23 -9.79 1.19
CA ILE A 205 7.10 -11.22 1.51
C ILE A 205 5.61 -11.65 1.55
N GLY A 206 5.37 -12.93 1.63
CA GLY A 206 4.04 -13.51 1.84
C GLY A 206 3.04 -13.08 0.77
N LEU A 207 1.83 -12.75 1.19
CA LEU A 207 0.73 -12.33 0.30
C LEU A 207 1.14 -11.13 -0.58
N ARG A 208 1.89 -10.16 -0.03
CA ARG A 208 2.35 -9.00 -0.81
C ARG A 208 3.26 -9.41 -1.97
N ARG A 209 4.13 -10.41 -1.75
CA ARG A 209 4.98 -10.98 -2.82
C ARG A 209 4.13 -11.64 -3.91
N LYS A 210 3.10 -12.43 -3.54
CA LYS A 210 2.18 -13.06 -4.50
C LYS A 210 1.43 -12.02 -5.33
N ILE A 211 0.93 -10.96 -4.68
CA ILE A 211 0.26 -9.86 -5.38
C ILE A 211 1.23 -9.19 -6.36
N ALA A 212 2.46 -8.91 -5.94
CA ALA A 212 3.48 -8.26 -6.79
C ALA A 212 3.76 -9.11 -8.03
N GLN A 213 3.98 -10.41 -7.86
CA GLN A 213 4.20 -11.35 -8.97
C GLN A 213 3.00 -11.36 -9.92
N LYS A 214 1.78 -11.51 -9.39
CA LYS A 214 0.55 -11.56 -10.20
C LYS A 214 0.34 -10.28 -11.00
N MET A 215 0.56 -9.11 -10.39
CA MET A 215 0.43 -7.82 -11.08
C MET A 215 1.51 -7.63 -12.14
N GLN A 216 2.73 -8.04 -11.84
CA GLN A 216 3.84 -7.99 -12.80
C GLN A 216 3.55 -8.89 -14.01
N ASP A 217 3.08 -10.10 -13.79
CA ASP A 217 2.74 -11.06 -14.87
C ASP A 217 1.59 -10.52 -15.71
N ALA A 218 0.53 -10.00 -15.09
CA ALA A 218 -0.59 -9.39 -15.80
C ALA A 218 -0.12 -8.26 -16.72
N LYS A 219 0.76 -7.38 -16.22
CA LYS A 219 1.26 -6.23 -16.99
C LYS A 219 2.27 -6.62 -18.08
N ARG A 220 3.02 -7.70 -17.87
CA ARG A 220 3.96 -8.21 -18.89
C ARG A 220 3.25 -8.92 -20.03
N ARG A 221 2.22 -9.72 -19.73
CA ARG A 221 1.54 -10.59 -20.70
C ARG A 221 0.45 -9.87 -21.47
N ILE A 222 -0.32 -8.99 -20.79
CA ILE A 222 -1.54 -8.38 -21.35
C ILE A 222 -1.24 -6.99 -21.90
N PRO A 223 -1.41 -6.76 -23.22
CA PRO A 223 -1.42 -5.40 -23.77
C PRO A 223 -2.74 -4.71 -23.42
N HIS A 224 -2.79 -4.13 -22.22
CA HIS A 224 -3.99 -3.44 -21.72
C HIS A 224 -4.30 -2.20 -22.58
N PHE A 225 -5.57 -2.04 -22.95
CA PHE A 225 -6.10 -0.73 -23.32
C PHE A 225 -7.27 -0.41 -22.41
N SER A 226 -7.55 0.87 -22.23
CA SER A 226 -8.63 1.31 -21.34
C SER A 226 -9.67 2.08 -22.12
N TYR A 227 -10.92 1.91 -21.72
CA TYR A 227 -12.08 2.65 -22.22
C TYR A 227 -12.80 3.24 -21.01
N VAL A 228 -13.04 4.55 -21.05
CA VAL A 228 -13.71 5.27 -19.97
C VAL A 228 -15.00 5.89 -20.51
N GLU A 229 -16.11 5.68 -19.80
CA GLU A 229 -17.43 6.21 -20.18
C GLU A 229 -18.07 6.89 -18.99
N GLU A 230 -18.61 8.08 -19.22
CA GLU A 230 -19.40 8.81 -18.22
C GLU A 230 -20.85 8.40 -18.32
N ILE A 231 -21.48 8.06 -17.19
CA ILE A 231 -22.82 7.50 -17.09
C ILE A 231 -23.67 8.36 -16.15
N ASP A 232 -24.88 8.68 -16.55
CA ASP A 232 -25.86 9.34 -15.69
C ASP A 232 -26.58 8.30 -14.84
N VAL A 233 -26.26 8.24 -13.56
CA VAL A 233 -26.84 7.27 -12.62
C VAL A 233 -27.91 7.90 -11.72
N THR A 234 -28.46 9.05 -12.10
CA THR A 234 -29.48 9.76 -11.29
C THR A 234 -30.70 8.88 -11.03
N ASP A 235 -31.25 8.29 -12.09
CA ASP A 235 -32.46 7.46 -11.99
C ASP A 235 -32.17 6.13 -11.29
N LEU A 236 -30.98 5.56 -11.50
CA LEU A 236 -30.51 4.36 -10.79
C LEU A 236 -30.42 4.61 -9.28
N GLU A 237 -29.84 5.75 -8.87
CA GLU A 237 -29.73 6.12 -7.46
C GLU A 237 -31.09 6.40 -6.82
N ALA A 238 -32.04 6.98 -7.57
CA ALA A 238 -33.40 7.18 -7.12
C ALA A 238 -34.10 5.83 -6.89
N LEU A 239 -33.96 4.90 -7.84
CA LEU A 239 -34.49 3.54 -7.72
C LEU A 239 -33.88 2.82 -6.51
N ARG A 240 -32.56 2.87 -6.37
CA ARG A 240 -31.85 2.23 -5.25
C ARG A 240 -32.33 2.76 -3.90
N ALA A 241 -32.48 4.09 -3.79
CA ALA A 241 -32.98 4.73 -2.57
C ALA A 241 -34.41 4.26 -2.25
N HIS A 242 -35.29 4.24 -3.24
CA HIS A 242 -36.67 3.76 -3.09
C HIS A 242 -36.73 2.30 -2.63
N LEU A 243 -35.94 1.42 -3.26
CA LEU A 243 -35.90 -0.01 -2.91
C LEU A 243 -35.39 -0.22 -1.47
N ASN A 244 -34.36 0.54 -1.07
CA ASN A 244 -33.80 0.48 0.29
C ASN A 244 -34.81 0.99 1.32
N GLN A 245 -35.54 2.06 1.02
CA GLN A 245 -36.58 2.58 1.90
C GLN A 245 -37.69 1.54 2.13
N LYS A 246 -38.11 0.87 1.06
CA LYS A 246 -39.25 -0.06 1.10
C LYS A 246 -38.87 -1.43 1.69
N TRP A 247 -37.72 -1.99 1.33
CA TRP A 247 -37.36 -3.36 1.64
C TRP A 247 -36.02 -3.52 2.37
N GLY A 248 -35.26 -2.46 2.58
CA GLY A 248 -33.91 -2.53 3.17
C GLY A 248 -33.87 -3.14 4.56
N GLY A 249 -34.90 -2.92 5.35
CA GLY A 249 -35.00 -3.49 6.70
C GLY A 249 -35.25 -5.00 6.72
N GLN A 250 -35.78 -5.56 5.62
CA GLN A 250 -36.12 -6.99 5.52
C GLN A 250 -35.09 -7.77 4.68
N ARG A 251 -34.57 -7.16 3.62
CA ARG A 251 -33.73 -7.84 2.62
C ARG A 251 -32.26 -7.41 2.64
N GLY A 252 -31.90 -6.46 3.53
CA GLY A 252 -30.57 -5.89 3.57
C GLY A 252 -30.44 -4.66 2.65
N LYS A 253 -29.25 -4.05 2.63
CA LYS A 253 -29.03 -2.76 1.96
C LYS A 253 -28.42 -2.97 0.55
N LEU A 254 -29.03 -2.35 -0.46
CA LEU A 254 -28.50 -2.31 -1.84
C LEU A 254 -27.48 -1.17 -1.99
N THR A 255 -26.35 -1.53 -2.56
CA THR A 255 -25.35 -0.56 -3.04
C THR A 255 -25.40 -0.44 -4.58
N UNK A 256 -24.48 0.02 -5.38
CA UNK A 256 -24.42 0.12 -6.57
C UNK A 256 -24.06 -0.93 -7.16
N LEU A 257 -23.14 -1.71 -6.52
CA LEU A 257 -22.52 -2.87 -7.15
C LEU A 257 -23.51 -3.95 -7.66
N PRO A 258 -24.55 -4.36 -6.93
CA PRO A 258 -25.47 -5.37 -7.44
C PRO A 258 -26.19 -4.96 -8.74
N PHE A 259 -26.49 -3.69 -8.90
CA PHE A 259 -27.09 -3.18 -10.16
C PHE A 259 -26.09 -3.28 -11.31
N LEU A 260 -24.84 -2.93 -11.06
CA LEU A 260 -23.78 -3.03 -12.06
C LEU A 260 -23.50 -4.49 -12.42
N VAL A 261 -23.45 -5.38 -11.42
CA VAL A 261 -23.33 -6.84 -11.66
C VAL A 261 -24.48 -7.30 -12.58
N ARG A 262 -25.71 -6.87 -12.29
CA ARG A 262 -26.87 -7.25 -13.12
C ARG A 262 -26.74 -6.69 -14.56
N ALA A 263 -26.32 -5.41 -14.68
CA ALA A 263 -26.10 -4.79 -16.00
C ALA A 263 -25.03 -5.54 -16.80
N MET A 264 -23.92 -5.91 -16.13
CA MET A 264 -22.86 -6.71 -16.76
C MET A 264 -23.39 -8.09 -17.21
N VAL A 265 -24.13 -8.78 -16.35
CA VAL A 265 -24.72 -10.09 -16.67
C VAL A 265 -25.61 -10.01 -17.91
N VAL A 266 -26.47 -9.00 -17.99
CA VAL A 266 -27.35 -8.80 -19.15
C VAL A 266 -26.53 -8.51 -20.42
N ALA A 267 -25.59 -7.54 -20.32
CA ALA A 267 -24.76 -7.15 -21.47
C ALA A 267 -23.89 -8.30 -21.99
N LEU A 268 -23.34 -9.13 -21.10
CA LEU A 268 -22.43 -10.23 -21.49
C LEU A 268 -23.11 -11.31 -22.35
N ARG A 269 -24.44 -11.34 -22.43
CA ARG A 269 -25.14 -12.25 -23.35
C ARG A 269 -24.86 -11.91 -24.82
N ASP A 270 -24.74 -10.59 -25.08
CA ASP A 270 -24.44 -10.09 -26.43
C ASP A 270 -22.94 -9.97 -26.70
N PHE A 271 -22.11 -9.97 -25.62
CA PHE A 271 -20.67 -9.80 -25.69
C PHE A 271 -19.94 -10.96 -24.98
N PRO A 272 -20.17 -12.23 -25.37
CA PRO A 272 -19.57 -13.38 -24.67
C PRO A 272 -18.04 -13.43 -24.72
N GLN A 273 -17.41 -12.75 -25.67
CA GLN A 273 -15.95 -12.64 -25.77
C GLN A 273 -15.32 -11.90 -24.59
N LEU A 274 -16.12 -11.15 -23.81
CA LEU A 274 -15.65 -10.40 -22.63
C LEU A 274 -15.78 -11.22 -21.34
N ASN A 275 -16.56 -12.31 -21.35
CA ASN A 275 -16.71 -13.24 -20.23
C ASN A 275 -15.80 -14.45 -20.49
N ALA A 276 -14.49 -14.22 -20.45
CA ALA A 276 -13.52 -15.17 -20.98
C ALA A 276 -12.19 -15.13 -20.22
N ARG A 277 -11.40 -16.17 -20.43
CA ARG A 277 -10.01 -16.25 -19.98
C ARG A 277 -9.12 -16.59 -21.16
N TYR A 278 -7.92 -16.03 -21.16
CA TYR A 278 -6.89 -16.33 -22.18
C TYR A 278 -5.77 -17.13 -21.54
N ASP A 279 -5.55 -18.34 -22.05
CA ASP A 279 -4.42 -19.19 -21.70
C ASP A 279 -3.23 -18.79 -22.58
N ASP A 280 -2.22 -18.16 -21.98
CA ASP A 280 -1.04 -17.66 -22.69
C ASP A 280 -0.16 -18.77 -23.27
N GLU A 281 -0.16 -19.95 -22.65
CA GLU A 281 0.69 -21.07 -23.07
C GLU A 281 0.04 -21.89 -24.18
N ALA A 282 -1.26 -22.15 -24.05
CA ALA A 282 -2.06 -22.85 -25.06
C ALA A 282 -2.50 -21.97 -26.22
N GLU A 283 -2.42 -20.65 -26.07
CA GLU A 283 -2.94 -19.64 -27.01
C GLU A 283 -4.45 -19.82 -27.27
N VAL A 284 -5.21 -20.15 -26.19
CA VAL A 284 -6.66 -20.43 -26.28
C VAL A 284 -7.46 -19.46 -25.43
N VAL A 285 -8.50 -18.87 -26.04
CA VAL A 285 -9.53 -18.11 -25.32
C VAL A 285 -10.68 -19.05 -24.98
N THR A 286 -10.95 -19.22 -23.69
CA THR A 286 -12.11 -19.94 -23.20
C THR A 286 -13.21 -18.95 -22.81
N ARG A 287 -14.35 -18.98 -23.53
CA ARG A 287 -15.54 -18.20 -23.22
C ARG A 287 -16.45 -19.00 -22.29
N TYR A 288 -17.01 -18.33 -21.29
CA TYR A 288 -17.85 -18.97 -20.27
C TYR A 288 -19.30 -18.54 -20.40
N GLY A 289 -20.23 -19.49 -20.29
CA GLY A 289 -21.66 -19.18 -20.18
C GLY A 289 -22.02 -18.66 -18.80
N ALA A 290 -21.42 -19.25 -17.76
CA ALA A 290 -21.59 -18.78 -16.38
C ALA A 290 -20.81 -17.47 -16.17
N VAL A 291 -21.42 -16.53 -15.44
CA VAL A 291 -20.78 -15.24 -15.11
C VAL A 291 -20.29 -15.30 -13.66
N HIS A 292 -18.98 -15.43 -13.49
CA HIS A 292 -18.31 -15.46 -12.20
C HIS A 292 -17.57 -14.12 -12.00
N VAL A 293 -18.16 -13.23 -11.19
CA VAL A 293 -17.64 -11.85 -11.05
C VAL A 293 -16.65 -11.77 -9.89
N GLY A 294 -15.39 -11.50 -10.19
CA GLY A 294 -14.40 -11.13 -9.17
C GLY A 294 -14.73 -9.76 -8.59
N ILE A 295 -14.82 -9.64 -7.27
CA ILE A 295 -15.13 -8.38 -6.58
C ILE A 295 -13.88 -7.89 -5.85
N ALA A 296 -13.17 -6.93 -6.44
CA ALA A 296 -11.94 -6.40 -5.83
C ALA A 296 -12.25 -5.77 -4.45
N THR A 297 -11.69 -6.33 -3.42
CA THR A 297 -11.97 -5.96 -2.02
C THR A 297 -10.67 -5.70 -1.28
N GLN A 298 -10.55 -4.51 -0.69
CA GLN A 298 -9.39 -4.14 0.13
C GLN A 298 -9.51 -4.81 1.50
N SER A 299 -8.43 -5.45 1.93
CA SER A 299 -8.26 -5.97 3.29
C SER A 299 -6.98 -5.39 3.90
N ASP A 300 -6.76 -5.63 5.19
CA ASP A 300 -5.55 -5.17 5.88
C ASP A 300 -4.27 -5.80 5.31
N ASN A 301 -4.38 -7.02 4.81
CA ASN A 301 -3.27 -7.75 4.21
C ASN A 301 -3.05 -7.46 2.71
N GLY A 302 -3.92 -6.63 2.11
CA GLY A 302 -3.82 -6.26 0.70
C GLY A 302 -5.12 -6.46 -0.07
N LEU A 303 -5.03 -6.33 -1.38
CA LEU A 303 -6.19 -6.47 -2.26
C LEU A 303 -6.49 -7.97 -2.51
N MET A 304 -7.72 -8.36 -2.20
CA MET A 304 -8.24 -9.71 -2.49
C MET A 304 -9.38 -9.60 -3.51
N VAL A 305 -9.61 -10.68 -4.27
CA VAL A 305 -10.66 -10.69 -5.30
C VAL A 305 -11.55 -11.93 -5.08
N PRO A 306 -12.44 -11.88 -4.07
CA PRO A 306 -13.43 -12.96 -3.93
C PRO A 306 -14.39 -12.99 -5.12
N VAL A 307 -14.93 -14.17 -5.40
CA VAL A 307 -15.67 -14.45 -6.64
C VAL A 307 -17.16 -14.69 -6.35
N LEU A 308 -17.98 -13.79 -6.83
CA LEU A 308 -19.44 -13.95 -6.88
C LEU A 308 -19.77 -14.97 -8.00
N ARG A 309 -19.98 -16.22 -7.61
CA ARG A 309 -20.26 -17.29 -8.57
C ARG A 309 -21.69 -17.26 -9.05
N HIS A 310 -21.88 -17.56 -10.35
CA HIS A 310 -23.18 -17.66 -11.00
C HIS A 310 -24.06 -16.42 -10.74
N ALA A 311 -23.48 -15.24 -11.03
CA ALA A 311 -24.20 -13.97 -10.88
C ALA A 311 -25.47 -13.94 -11.76
N GLU A 312 -25.46 -14.66 -12.87
CA GLU A 312 -26.58 -14.80 -13.79
C GLU A 312 -27.77 -15.54 -13.18
N SER A 313 -27.55 -16.41 -12.21
CA SER A 313 -28.58 -17.24 -11.58
C SER A 313 -29.26 -16.60 -10.37
N ARG A 314 -28.78 -15.40 -9.98
CA ARG A 314 -29.25 -14.72 -8.77
C ARG A 314 -30.05 -13.47 -9.13
N ASP A 315 -31.04 -13.16 -8.30
CA ASP A 315 -31.74 -11.86 -8.37
C ASP A 315 -30.85 -10.74 -7.76
N LEU A 316 -31.34 -9.52 -7.85
CA LEU A 316 -30.61 -8.33 -7.37
C LEU A 316 -30.26 -8.45 -5.87
N TRP A 317 -31.18 -8.95 -5.04
CA TRP A 317 -30.98 -9.07 -3.59
C TRP A 317 -30.05 -10.23 -3.24
N GLY A 318 -30.15 -11.33 -3.98
CA GLY A 318 -29.24 -12.47 -3.85
C GLY A 318 -27.80 -12.08 -4.17
N ASN A 319 -27.61 -11.31 -5.24
CA ASN A 319 -26.29 -10.76 -5.59
C ASN A 319 -25.80 -9.79 -4.49
N ALA A 320 -26.69 -8.92 -3.98
CA ALA A 320 -26.33 -7.96 -2.93
C ALA A 320 -25.86 -8.65 -1.65
N GLY A 321 -26.61 -9.66 -1.21
CA GLY A 321 -26.27 -10.43 0.00
C GLY A 321 -24.94 -11.17 -0.14
N GLU A 322 -24.73 -11.81 -1.28
CA GLU A 322 -23.49 -12.56 -1.53
C GLU A 322 -22.27 -11.65 -1.69
N VAL A 323 -22.41 -10.51 -2.37
CA VAL A 323 -21.33 -9.50 -2.44
C VAL A 323 -20.95 -9.02 -1.04
N ALA A 324 -21.93 -8.73 -0.19
CA ALA A 324 -21.67 -8.28 1.19
C ALA A 324 -20.96 -9.38 2.00
N ARG A 325 -21.40 -10.62 1.88
CA ARG A 325 -20.79 -11.78 2.58
C ARG A 325 -19.33 -11.98 2.14
N LEU A 326 -19.09 -11.97 0.84
CA LEU A 326 -17.75 -12.17 0.26
C LEU A 326 -16.78 -11.04 0.66
N ALA A 327 -17.27 -9.81 0.64
CA ALA A 327 -16.47 -8.65 1.05
C ALA A 327 -16.09 -8.74 2.54
N GLU A 328 -17.02 -9.18 3.38
CA GLU A 328 -16.76 -9.37 4.82
C GLU A 328 -15.79 -10.54 5.06
N ALA A 329 -15.96 -11.65 4.36
CA ALA A 329 -15.05 -12.79 4.45
C ALA A 329 -13.61 -12.40 4.03
N ALA A 330 -13.47 -11.58 2.98
CA ALA A 330 -12.16 -11.09 2.52
C ALA A 330 -11.53 -10.14 3.56
N ARG A 331 -12.29 -9.20 4.12
CA ARG A 331 -11.78 -8.25 5.12
C ARG A 331 -11.35 -8.94 6.42
N SER A 332 -12.13 -9.92 6.88
CA SER A 332 -11.85 -10.66 8.11
C SER A 332 -10.84 -11.81 7.94
N GLY A 333 -10.30 -12.02 6.73
CA GLY A 333 -9.35 -13.08 6.44
C GLY A 333 -9.95 -14.50 6.42
N LYS A 334 -11.30 -14.59 6.39
CA LYS A 334 -12.03 -15.87 6.42
C LYS A 334 -12.46 -16.37 5.04
N ALA A 335 -12.05 -15.67 3.98
CA ALA A 335 -12.39 -16.10 2.61
C ALA A 335 -11.71 -17.43 2.31
N GLN A 336 -12.49 -18.41 1.88
CA GLN A 336 -11.99 -19.71 1.51
C GLN A 336 -11.25 -19.63 0.16
N ARG A 337 -10.25 -20.51 -0.01
CA ARG A 337 -9.47 -20.57 -1.25
C ARG A 337 -10.36 -20.68 -2.50
N GLN A 338 -11.40 -21.49 -2.43
CA GLN A 338 -12.34 -21.68 -3.53
C GLN A 338 -13.08 -20.38 -3.89
N GLU A 339 -13.25 -19.48 -2.93
CA GLU A 339 -13.91 -18.19 -3.13
C GLU A 339 -12.97 -17.15 -3.77
N LEU A 340 -11.66 -17.40 -3.81
CA LEU A 340 -10.66 -16.46 -4.31
C LEU A 340 -10.15 -16.82 -5.72
N SER A 341 -10.81 -17.75 -6.40
CA SER A 341 -10.39 -18.22 -7.72
C SER A 341 -11.58 -18.49 -8.61
N GLY A 342 -11.34 -18.49 -9.91
CA GLY A 342 -12.35 -18.91 -10.87
C GLY A 342 -13.25 -17.80 -11.43
N SER A 343 -12.92 -16.53 -11.22
CA SER A 343 -13.63 -15.40 -11.86
C SER A 343 -13.44 -15.39 -13.37
N THR A 344 -14.44 -14.91 -14.08
CA THR A 344 -14.44 -14.79 -15.55
C THR A 344 -14.38 -13.33 -16.01
N ILE A 345 -14.73 -12.40 -15.13
CA ILE A 345 -14.59 -10.95 -15.30
C ILE A 345 -14.51 -10.33 -13.90
N THR A 346 -13.75 -9.26 -13.74
CA THR A 346 -13.58 -8.60 -12.44
C THR A 346 -14.23 -7.22 -12.40
N LEU A 347 -14.82 -6.90 -11.26
CA LEU A 347 -15.39 -5.59 -10.93
C LEU A 347 -14.58 -4.97 -9.80
N SER A 348 -14.05 -3.77 -10.01
CA SER A 348 -13.22 -3.07 -9.04
C SER A 348 -13.88 -1.75 -8.62
N SER A 349 -14.06 -1.55 -7.33
CA SER A 349 -14.68 -0.33 -6.80
C SER A 349 -13.97 0.11 -5.51
N LEU A 350 -13.62 1.38 -5.44
CA LEU A 350 -13.09 2.01 -4.24
C LEU A 350 -14.17 2.82 -3.48
N GLY A 351 -15.42 2.68 -3.91
CA GLY A 351 -16.54 3.40 -3.30
C GLY A 351 -16.32 4.92 -3.32
N ALA A 352 -16.56 5.57 -2.18
CA ALA A 352 -16.41 7.02 -2.04
C ALA A 352 -14.97 7.51 -2.25
N LEU A 353 -13.97 6.66 -2.05
CA LEU A 353 -12.55 6.99 -2.28
C LEU A 353 -12.16 6.83 -3.76
N GLY A 354 -13.01 6.28 -4.59
CA GLY A 354 -12.78 6.14 -6.01
C GLY A 354 -12.56 7.50 -6.68
N GLY A 355 -11.55 7.60 -7.53
CA GLY A 355 -11.25 8.81 -8.29
C GLY A 355 -12.30 9.09 -9.38
N ILE A 356 -12.02 10.08 -10.19
CA ILE A 356 -12.87 10.38 -11.37
C ILE A 356 -12.60 9.36 -12.49
N VAL A 357 -11.34 8.94 -12.63
CA VAL A 357 -10.89 7.96 -13.65
C VAL A 357 -9.83 7.07 -13.02
N SER A 358 -9.75 5.82 -13.48
CA SER A 358 -8.71 4.87 -13.08
C SER A 358 -8.30 4.02 -14.30
N THR A 359 -7.17 3.32 -14.19
CA THR A 359 -6.69 2.38 -15.19
C THR A 359 -6.45 1.02 -14.51
N PRO A 360 -7.51 0.24 -14.29
CA PRO A 360 -7.39 -1.00 -13.53
C PRO A 360 -6.53 -2.03 -14.27
N VAL A 361 -5.79 -2.83 -13.50
CA VAL A 361 -5.00 -3.94 -14.03
C VAL A 361 -5.88 -5.19 -14.07
N ILE A 362 -5.92 -5.84 -15.22
CA ILE A 362 -6.72 -7.05 -15.44
C ILE A 362 -6.26 -8.17 -14.50
N ASN A 363 -7.19 -8.87 -13.91
CA ASN A 363 -6.96 -10.01 -13.03
C ASN A 363 -6.65 -11.25 -13.89
N HIS A 364 -5.39 -11.37 -14.34
CA HIS A 364 -4.94 -12.47 -15.21
C HIS A 364 -5.41 -13.83 -14.66
N PRO A 365 -5.96 -14.75 -15.47
CA PRO A 365 -6.02 -14.77 -16.94
C PRO A 365 -7.33 -14.24 -17.58
N GLU A 366 -8.11 -13.43 -16.86
CA GLU A 366 -9.30 -12.78 -17.42
C GLU A 366 -8.92 -11.83 -18.55
N VAL A 367 -9.90 -11.46 -19.39
CA VAL A 367 -9.68 -10.55 -20.53
C VAL A 367 -10.25 -9.15 -20.30
N ALA A 368 -10.98 -8.94 -19.19
CA ALA A 368 -11.61 -7.65 -18.91
C ALA A 368 -11.75 -7.39 -17.41
N ILE A 369 -11.64 -6.11 -17.05
CA ILE A 369 -11.94 -5.60 -15.71
C ILE A 369 -12.73 -4.30 -15.84
N VAL A 370 -13.79 -4.15 -15.04
CA VAL A 370 -14.63 -2.95 -15.01
C VAL A 370 -14.34 -2.19 -13.70
N GLY A 371 -13.83 -0.99 -13.80
CA GLY A 371 -13.55 -0.11 -12.65
C GLY A 371 -14.68 0.88 -12.45
N VAL A 372 -15.16 0.99 -11.21
CA VAL A 372 -16.23 1.91 -10.82
C VAL A 372 -15.64 3.10 -10.09
N ASN A 373 -15.81 4.28 -10.65
CA ASN A 373 -15.36 5.52 -10.03
C ASN A 373 -16.47 6.11 -9.14
N ARG A 374 -16.14 7.16 -8.41
CA ARG A 374 -17.10 7.79 -7.48
C ARG A 374 -18.22 8.51 -8.24
N ILE A 375 -19.39 8.54 -7.60
CA ILE A 375 -20.54 9.32 -8.09
C ILE A 375 -20.33 10.78 -7.66
N VAL A 376 -20.49 11.72 -8.60
CA VAL A 376 -20.41 13.16 -8.36
C VAL A 376 -21.62 13.87 -8.95
N GLU A 377 -22.10 14.91 -8.29
CA GLU A 377 -23.14 15.75 -8.85
C GLU A 377 -22.50 16.77 -9.80
N ARG A 378 -23.05 16.87 -11.02
CA ARG A 378 -22.57 17.77 -12.08
C ARG A 378 -23.72 18.49 -12.76
N PRO A 379 -23.53 19.74 -13.19
CA PRO A 379 -24.49 20.41 -14.08
C PRO A 379 -24.38 19.78 -15.48
N MET A 380 -25.46 19.22 -15.96
CA MET A 380 -25.55 18.57 -17.27
C MET A 380 -26.65 19.23 -18.11
N VAL A 381 -26.47 19.24 -19.42
CA VAL A 381 -27.51 19.75 -20.33
C VAL A 381 -28.43 18.60 -20.69
N VAL A 382 -29.69 18.69 -20.27
CA VAL A 382 -30.73 17.69 -20.58
C VAL A 382 -31.94 18.41 -21.15
N GLY A 383 -32.35 18.06 -22.37
CA GLY A 383 -33.49 18.71 -23.04
C GLY A 383 -33.33 20.22 -23.22
N GLY A 384 -32.09 20.71 -23.37
CA GLY A 384 -31.79 22.13 -23.52
C GLY A 384 -31.68 22.93 -22.21
N ASN A 385 -31.88 22.27 -21.06
CA ASN A 385 -31.80 22.92 -19.73
C ASN A 385 -30.60 22.40 -18.96
N ILE A 386 -30.01 23.27 -18.12
CA ILE A 386 -28.96 22.86 -17.19
C ILE A 386 -29.63 22.28 -15.94
N VAL A 387 -29.37 21.00 -15.66
CA VAL A 387 -29.89 20.29 -14.49
C VAL A 387 -28.77 19.59 -13.75
N VAL A 388 -28.94 19.40 -12.45
CA VAL A 388 -27.98 18.64 -11.65
C VAL A 388 -28.25 17.13 -11.84
N ARG A 389 -27.23 16.39 -12.26
CA ARG A 389 -27.30 14.93 -12.44
C ARG A 389 -26.20 14.26 -11.64
N LYS A 390 -26.43 13.02 -11.21
CA LYS A 390 -25.44 12.16 -10.54
C LYS A 390 -24.69 11.39 -11.62
N MET A 391 -23.43 11.78 -11.81
CA MET A 391 -22.58 11.21 -12.87
C MET A 391 -21.56 10.26 -12.26
N MET A 392 -21.28 9.19 -12.96
CA MET A 392 -20.30 8.17 -12.58
C MET A 392 -19.51 7.74 -13.81
N ASN A 393 -18.19 7.59 -13.67
CA ASN A 393 -17.39 7.01 -14.73
C ASN A 393 -17.19 5.50 -14.49
N LEU A 394 -17.29 4.72 -15.56
CA LEU A 394 -16.75 3.38 -15.61
C LEU A 394 -15.41 3.45 -16.35
N SER A 395 -14.35 3.04 -15.66
CA SER A 395 -12.99 2.97 -16.21
C SER A 395 -12.63 1.51 -16.37
N SER A 396 -12.68 1.00 -17.58
CA SER A 396 -12.53 -0.43 -17.86
C SER A 396 -11.23 -0.68 -18.61
N SER A 397 -10.60 -1.83 -18.36
CA SER A 397 -9.43 -2.27 -19.12
C SER A 397 -9.70 -3.62 -19.76
N PHE A 398 -9.14 -3.81 -20.93
CA PHE A 398 -9.36 -4.98 -21.79
C PHE A 398 -8.03 -5.49 -22.34
N ASP A 399 -7.99 -6.80 -22.61
CA ASP A 399 -6.86 -7.46 -23.26
C ASP A 399 -6.98 -7.30 -24.77
N HIS A 400 -6.13 -6.45 -25.36
CA HIS A 400 -6.20 -6.12 -26.79
C HIS A 400 -5.77 -7.27 -27.73
N ARG A 401 -5.38 -8.41 -27.16
CA ARG A 401 -5.11 -9.62 -27.96
C ARG A 401 -6.42 -10.32 -28.35
N VAL A 402 -7.48 -10.14 -27.57
CA VAL A 402 -8.74 -10.89 -27.73
C VAL A 402 -10.00 -10.00 -27.71
N VAL A 403 -9.86 -8.72 -27.35
CA VAL A 403 -10.95 -7.74 -27.32
C VAL A 403 -10.52 -6.52 -28.13
N ASP A 404 -11.29 -6.19 -29.15
CA ASP A 404 -11.06 -4.98 -29.95
C ASP A 404 -11.74 -3.76 -29.32
N GLY A 405 -11.28 -2.56 -29.74
CA GLY A 405 -11.83 -1.30 -29.24
C GLY A 405 -13.34 -1.15 -29.46
N MET A 406 -13.84 -1.64 -30.60
CA MET A 406 -15.28 -1.61 -30.92
C MET A 406 -16.08 -2.50 -29.96
N ASP A 407 -15.58 -3.71 -29.67
CA ASP A 407 -16.24 -4.64 -28.74
C ASP A 407 -16.33 -4.06 -27.34
N ALA A 408 -15.19 -3.49 -26.88
CA ALA A 408 -15.11 -2.85 -25.56
C ALA A 408 -16.09 -1.68 -25.45
N ALA A 409 -16.08 -0.80 -26.47
CA ALA A 409 -16.98 0.36 -26.52
C ALA A 409 -18.45 -0.06 -26.53
N ALA A 410 -18.81 -1.00 -27.41
CA ALA A 410 -20.18 -1.48 -27.55
C ALA A 410 -20.69 -2.13 -26.24
N PHE A 411 -19.84 -2.94 -25.58
CA PHE A 411 -20.18 -3.55 -24.29
C PHE A 411 -20.44 -2.48 -23.22
N ILE A 412 -19.53 -1.50 -23.08
CA ILE A 412 -19.69 -0.45 -22.07
C ILE A 412 -20.90 0.44 -22.40
N GLN A 413 -21.19 0.70 -23.68
CA GLN A 413 -22.40 1.43 -24.08
C GLN A 413 -23.68 0.63 -23.73
N ALA A 414 -23.66 -0.71 -23.88
CA ALA A 414 -24.77 -1.55 -23.45
C ALA A 414 -24.97 -1.47 -21.93
N VAL A 415 -23.89 -1.59 -21.15
CA VAL A 415 -23.92 -1.43 -19.68
C VAL A 415 -24.44 -0.03 -19.31
N ARG A 416 -23.95 1.01 -19.98
CA ARG A 416 -24.40 2.41 -19.79
C ARG A 416 -25.92 2.51 -20.00
N GLY A 417 -26.43 2.01 -21.11
CA GLY A 417 -27.88 2.07 -21.43
C GLY A 417 -28.73 1.43 -20.33
N LEU A 418 -28.27 0.28 -19.80
CA LEU A 418 -28.96 -0.44 -18.71
C LEU A 418 -28.92 0.35 -17.39
N LEU A 419 -27.83 1.05 -17.10
CA LEU A 419 -27.70 1.83 -15.86
C LEU A 419 -28.43 3.17 -15.95
N GLU A 420 -28.44 3.80 -17.12
CA GLU A 420 -29.19 5.07 -17.35
C GLU A 420 -30.71 4.84 -17.40
N HIS A 421 -31.15 3.61 -17.77
CA HIS A 421 -32.56 3.22 -17.81
C HIS A 421 -32.80 1.97 -16.93
N PRO A 422 -32.71 2.12 -15.59
CA PRO A 422 -32.60 0.95 -14.71
C PRO A 422 -33.81 0.01 -14.70
N ALA A 423 -34.97 0.44 -15.21
CA ALA A 423 -36.12 -0.45 -15.40
C ALA A 423 -35.80 -1.61 -16.37
N THR A 424 -34.91 -1.35 -17.34
CA THR A 424 -34.53 -2.35 -18.35
C THR A 424 -33.72 -3.52 -17.80
N LEU A 425 -33.10 -3.34 -16.61
CA LEU A 425 -32.38 -4.41 -15.89
C LEU A 425 -33.32 -5.62 -15.57
N PHE A 426 -34.61 -5.41 -15.56
CA PHE A 426 -35.61 -6.40 -15.13
C PHE A 426 -36.51 -6.88 -16.25
N LEU A 427 -36.27 -6.41 -17.46
CA LEU A 427 -37.06 -6.81 -18.65
C LEU A 427 -36.35 -7.98 -19.36
N GLU A 428 -36.91 -9.18 -19.28
CA GLU A 428 -36.42 -10.40 -19.93
C GLU A 428 -37.55 -11.29 -20.33
#